data_ee0a58c2480f614bb30a52cec2aff65f
#
_entry.id   ee0a58c2480f614bb30a52cec2aff65f
#
_cell.length_a   1.000
_cell.length_b   1.000
_cell.length_c   1.000
_cell.angle_alpha   90.00
_cell.angle_beta   90.00
_cell.angle_gamma   90.00
#
_symmetry.space_group_name_H-M   'P 1'
#
loop_
_entity.id
_entity.type
_entity.pdbx_description
1 polymer ?
#
loop_
_entity_poly.entity_id
_entity_poly.type
_entity_poly.pdbx_seq_one_letter_code
_entity_poly.pdbx_strand_id
1 'polypeptide(L)'
;ETLAWVGKGIVYDTGGLSIKGKSNMPGMKGDMGGAAAVLCAFRAAMERGFKGRLYALLCLAENSVGPEATRPDDVLHMYSGKTVEVNNTDAEGRLVLADGVAYAVRDLKANTIVDLATLTGAQMVATGKRHAGIVSNTDEMEARAVAAGKVSGDLVHPLPYCPEFFRDEFSSKIADMKNSVKSRVNAQSSCAAQFVANHLGDFDGEWLH
;
A
#
# COMPACT_ATOMS: atom_id res chain seq x y z
N GLU A 1 22.04 -3.97 7.93
CA GLU A 1 20.88 -3.79 7.07
C GLU A 1 19.60 -3.88 7.90
N THR A 2 18.66 -2.98 7.70
CA THR A 2 17.39 -2.91 8.42
C THR A 2 16.27 -3.03 7.42
N LEU A 3 15.46 -4.10 7.55
CA LEU A 3 14.31 -4.37 6.70
C LEU A 3 13.01 -4.05 7.42
N ALA A 4 12.05 -3.49 6.72
CA ALA A 4 10.68 -3.31 7.21
C ALA A 4 9.68 -3.91 6.22
N TRP A 5 8.81 -4.76 6.72
CA TRP A 5 7.66 -5.27 6.00
C TRP A 5 6.40 -4.60 6.52
N VAL A 6 5.64 -3.98 5.64
CA VAL A 6 4.46 -3.17 5.97
C VAL A 6 3.23 -3.82 5.35
N GLY A 7 2.24 -4.16 6.13
CA GLY A 7 1.05 -4.87 5.64
C GLY A 7 -0.23 -4.09 5.85
N LYS A 8 -1.03 -3.91 4.79
CA LYS A 8 -2.41 -3.41 4.91
C LYS A 8 -3.23 -4.40 5.73
N GLY A 9 -3.85 -3.88 6.79
CA GLY A 9 -4.64 -4.66 7.73
C GLY A 9 -6.03 -4.06 7.97
N ILE A 10 -6.79 -3.79 6.90
CA ILE A 10 -8.18 -3.34 7.06
C ILE A 10 -9.04 -4.55 7.41
N VAL A 11 -9.42 -4.63 8.69
CA VAL A 11 -10.10 -5.81 9.25
C VAL A 11 -11.52 -6.00 8.71
N TYR A 12 -12.16 -4.91 8.31
CA TYR A 12 -13.34 -4.90 7.46
C TYR A 12 -13.41 -3.59 6.67
N ASP A 13 -13.71 -3.67 5.38
CA ASP A 13 -13.80 -2.52 4.48
C ASP A 13 -15.20 -2.37 3.90
N THR A 14 -15.95 -1.40 4.41
CA THR A 14 -17.26 -1.02 3.86
C THR A 14 -17.16 0.01 2.74
N GLY A 15 -15.95 0.58 2.53
CA GLY A 15 -15.73 1.78 1.73
C GLY A 15 -15.93 3.08 2.51
N GLY A 16 -16.35 3.01 3.78
CA GLY A 16 -16.72 4.18 4.56
C GLY A 16 -17.93 4.89 3.96
N LEU A 17 -17.94 6.22 3.96
CA LEU A 17 -19.04 6.99 3.35
C LEU A 17 -19.05 6.92 1.82
N SER A 18 -17.92 6.61 1.17
CA SER A 18 -17.86 6.18 -0.23
C SER A 18 -18.21 4.69 -0.32
N ILE A 19 -19.42 4.33 0.14
CA ILE A 19 -19.82 2.97 0.47
C ILE A 19 -19.78 2.02 -0.74
N LYS A 20 -19.27 0.81 -0.53
CA LYS A 20 -19.23 -0.24 -1.54
C LYS A 20 -20.65 -0.68 -1.93
N GLY A 21 -20.82 -1.01 -3.20
CA GLY A 21 -22.05 -1.63 -3.66
C GLY A 21 -22.34 -2.98 -2.99
N LYS A 22 -23.61 -3.37 -2.91
CA LYS A 22 -24.10 -4.58 -2.23
C LYS A 22 -23.34 -5.85 -2.61
N SER A 23 -22.93 -6.00 -3.88
CA SER A 23 -22.19 -7.17 -4.36
C SER A 23 -20.69 -7.14 -4.08
N ASN A 24 -20.13 -5.97 -3.78
CA ASN A 24 -18.69 -5.77 -3.60
C ASN A 24 -18.25 -5.74 -2.14
N MET A 25 -19.20 -5.63 -1.21
CA MET A 25 -18.90 -5.58 0.22
C MET A 25 -18.69 -6.96 0.85
N PRO A 26 -19.48 -8.02 0.53
CA PRO A 26 -19.24 -9.34 1.10
C PRO A 26 -17.83 -9.85 0.77
N GLY A 27 -17.13 -10.35 1.80
CA GLY A 27 -15.74 -10.80 1.67
C GLY A 27 -14.69 -9.77 2.09
N MET A 28 -15.08 -8.52 2.35
CA MET A 28 -14.16 -7.44 2.76
C MET A 28 -13.52 -7.64 4.16
N LYS A 29 -13.90 -8.67 4.91
CA LYS A 29 -13.12 -9.16 6.06
C LYS A 29 -11.74 -9.67 5.66
N GLY A 30 -11.50 -9.94 4.38
CA GLY A 30 -10.22 -10.36 3.82
C GLY A 30 -9.30 -9.20 3.43
N ASP A 31 -9.73 -7.96 3.62
CA ASP A 31 -8.96 -6.76 3.22
C ASP A 31 -7.76 -6.47 4.16
N MET A 32 -7.40 -7.47 4.94
CA MET A 32 -6.24 -7.54 5.81
C MET A 32 -5.17 -8.55 5.31
N GLY A 33 -5.30 -9.01 4.08
CA GLY A 33 -4.40 -10.02 3.51
C GLY A 33 -2.94 -9.59 3.47
N GLY A 34 -2.65 -8.31 3.27
CA GLY A 34 -1.30 -7.76 3.35
C GLY A 34 -0.68 -7.93 4.74
N ALA A 35 -1.39 -7.53 5.80
CA ALA A 35 -0.94 -7.71 7.18
C ALA A 35 -0.79 -9.19 7.55
N ALA A 36 -1.72 -10.05 7.11
CA ALA A 36 -1.64 -11.49 7.34
C ALA A 36 -0.39 -12.09 6.68
N ALA A 37 -0.11 -11.71 5.42
CA ALA A 37 1.08 -12.17 4.71
C ALA A 37 2.37 -11.71 5.41
N VAL A 38 2.45 -10.44 5.81
CA VAL A 38 3.60 -9.89 6.57
C VAL A 38 3.81 -10.67 7.87
N LEU A 39 2.75 -10.90 8.65
CA LEU A 39 2.87 -11.61 9.93
C LEU A 39 3.36 -13.06 9.74
N CYS A 40 2.78 -13.77 8.76
CA CYS A 40 3.17 -15.16 8.48
C CYS A 40 4.59 -15.25 7.92
N ALA A 41 4.97 -14.35 7.02
CA ALA A 41 6.32 -14.29 6.47
C ALA A 41 7.35 -13.93 7.55
N PHE A 42 7.04 -12.99 8.43
CA PHE A 42 7.88 -12.62 9.56
C PHE A 42 8.13 -13.82 10.48
N ARG A 43 7.06 -14.53 10.86
CA ARG A 43 7.17 -15.76 11.64
C ARG A 43 8.08 -16.79 10.96
N ALA A 44 7.85 -17.05 9.67
CA ALA A 44 8.65 -18.01 8.91
C ALA A 44 10.14 -17.59 8.82
N ALA A 45 10.43 -16.30 8.68
CA ALA A 45 11.80 -15.77 8.69
C ALA A 45 12.49 -16.03 10.04
N MET A 46 11.78 -15.78 11.14
CA MET A 46 12.31 -16.03 12.49
C MET A 46 12.56 -17.52 12.74
N GLU A 47 11.60 -18.37 12.38
CA GLU A 47 11.73 -19.84 12.53
C GLU A 47 12.89 -20.41 11.66
N ARG A 48 13.21 -19.77 10.54
CA ARG A 48 14.36 -20.10 9.69
C ARG A 48 15.69 -19.48 10.14
N GLY A 49 15.67 -18.73 11.24
CA GLY A 49 16.87 -18.16 11.85
C GLY A 49 17.42 -16.94 11.12
N PHE A 50 16.56 -16.10 10.55
CA PHE A 50 16.99 -14.82 9.96
C PHE A 50 17.83 -14.03 10.95
N LYS A 51 18.98 -13.50 10.52
CA LYS A 51 19.98 -12.83 11.39
C LYS A 51 20.00 -11.30 11.28
N GLY A 52 19.32 -10.75 10.27
CA GLY A 52 19.23 -9.31 10.08
C GLY A 52 18.25 -8.64 11.05
N ARG A 53 18.21 -7.32 11.00
CA ARG A 53 17.18 -6.54 11.69
C ARG A 53 15.95 -6.46 10.78
N LEU A 54 14.85 -7.06 11.22
CA LEU A 54 13.59 -7.12 10.49
C LEU A 54 12.45 -6.62 11.38
N TYR A 55 11.65 -5.71 10.82
CA TYR A 55 10.43 -5.21 11.42
C TYR A 55 9.21 -5.66 10.61
N ALA A 56 8.13 -5.98 11.29
CA ALA A 56 6.82 -6.23 10.70
C ALA A 56 5.83 -5.18 11.22
N LEU A 57 5.33 -4.35 10.32
CA LEU A 57 4.33 -3.31 10.60
C LEU A 57 2.97 -3.78 10.09
N LEU A 58 2.04 -3.98 11.00
CA LEU A 58 0.67 -4.38 10.67
C LEU A 58 -0.22 -3.14 10.80
N CYS A 59 -0.58 -2.53 9.68
CA CYS A 59 -1.39 -1.31 9.62
C CYS A 59 -2.87 -1.67 9.80
N LEU A 60 -3.28 -1.91 11.06
CA LEU A 60 -4.61 -2.40 11.40
C LEU A 60 -5.59 -1.25 11.57
N ALA A 61 -6.70 -1.30 10.85
CA ALA A 61 -7.81 -0.37 10.98
C ALA A 61 -9.12 -1.01 10.50
N GLU A 62 -10.24 -0.40 10.80
CA GLU A 62 -11.54 -0.72 10.22
C GLU A 62 -12.01 0.46 9.38
N ASN A 63 -12.47 0.22 8.17
CA ASN A 63 -13.10 1.24 7.32
C ASN A 63 -14.61 1.03 7.32
N SER A 64 -15.31 1.76 8.19
CA SER A 64 -16.73 1.58 8.41
C SER A 64 -17.47 2.91 8.49
N VAL A 65 -18.80 2.84 8.49
CA VAL A 65 -19.68 3.99 8.65
C VAL A 65 -19.95 4.20 10.14
N GLY A 66 -19.76 5.41 10.64
CA GLY A 66 -19.98 5.75 12.04
C GLY A 66 -19.71 7.23 12.30
N PRO A 67 -20.00 7.71 13.52
CA PRO A 67 -19.82 9.12 13.87
C PRO A 67 -18.37 9.59 13.80
N GLU A 68 -17.41 8.68 14.01
CA GLU A 68 -15.96 8.93 13.96
C GLU A 68 -15.34 8.59 12.59
N ALA A 69 -16.15 8.17 11.60
CA ALA A 69 -15.64 7.77 10.30
C ALA A 69 -15.04 8.96 9.54
N THR A 70 -13.94 8.69 8.82
CA THR A 70 -13.37 9.63 7.86
C THR A 70 -14.41 9.97 6.78
N ARG A 71 -14.49 11.24 6.43
CA ARG A 71 -15.46 11.75 5.45
C ARG A 71 -14.76 12.27 4.20
N PRO A 72 -15.41 12.20 3.04
CA PRO A 72 -14.98 13.03 1.90
C PRO A 72 -14.86 14.51 2.33
N ASP A 73 -13.86 15.19 1.79
CA ASP A 73 -13.44 16.56 2.11
C ASP A 73 -12.69 16.72 3.45
N ASP A 74 -12.53 15.68 4.26
CA ASP A 74 -11.60 15.71 5.38
C ASP A 74 -10.17 15.91 4.88
N VAL A 75 -9.36 16.66 5.65
CA VAL A 75 -7.91 16.80 5.40
C VAL A 75 -7.15 16.10 6.52
N LEU A 76 -6.43 15.06 6.15
CA LEU A 76 -5.64 14.25 7.07
C LEU A 76 -4.21 14.79 7.17
N HIS A 77 -3.65 14.76 8.38
CA HIS A 77 -2.23 14.96 8.63
C HIS A 77 -1.55 13.60 8.72
N MET A 78 -0.79 13.26 7.69
CA MET A 78 -0.11 11.98 7.59
C MET A 78 1.16 11.93 8.43
N TYR A 79 1.59 10.73 8.81
CA TYR A 79 2.82 10.52 9.59
C TYR A 79 4.07 11.06 8.89
N SER A 80 4.07 11.10 7.57
CA SER A 80 5.12 11.73 6.76
C SER A 80 5.23 13.26 6.97
N GLY A 81 4.24 13.90 7.58
CA GLY A 81 4.09 15.34 7.72
C GLY A 81 3.31 16.00 6.59
N LYS A 82 2.94 15.25 5.55
CA LYS A 82 2.12 15.74 4.43
C LYS A 82 0.65 15.76 4.80
N THR A 83 -0.10 16.61 4.12
CA THR A 83 -1.56 16.69 4.21
C THR A 83 -2.23 16.00 3.04
N VAL A 84 -3.35 15.32 3.30
CA VAL A 84 -4.09 14.57 2.28
C VAL A 84 -5.58 14.92 2.35
N GLU A 85 -6.11 15.48 1.26
CA GLU A 85 -7.55 15.66 1.07
C GLU A 85 -8.19 14.31 0.72
N VAL A 86 -9.15 13.88 1.52
CA VAL A 86 -9.90 12.66 1.26
C VAL A 86 -10.99 12.96 0.24
N ASN A 87 -10.84 12.47 -0.98
CA ASN A 87 -11.89 12.55 -2.01
C ASN A 87 -12.61 11.21 -2.24
N ASN A 88 -12.12 10.14 -1.61
CA ASN A 88 -12.71 8.80 -1.66
C ASN A 88 -12.34 8.00 -0.41
N THR A 89 -13.29 7.74 0.47
CA THR A 89 -13.04 6.95 1.69
C THR A 89 -12.82 5.46 1.41
N ASP A 90 -13.15 4.96 0.20
CA ASP A 90 -12.84 3.59 -0.26
C ASP A 90 -11.41 3.45 -0.81
N ALA A 91 -10.59 4.48 -0.66
CA ALA A 91 -9.16 4.47 -0.94
C ALA A 91 -8.33 4.64 0.35
N GLU A 92 -8.75 3.95 1.41
CA GLU A 92 -8.20 3.99 2.77
C GLU A 92 -6.90 3.20 2.90
N GLY A 93 -6.79 2.08 2.17
CA GLY A 93 -5.66 1.15 2.30
C GLY A 93 -4.31 1.82 2.01
N ARG A 94 -4.26 2.71 1.03
CA ARG A 94 -3.05 3.48 0.73
C ARG A 94 -2.72 4.50 1.83
N LEU A 95 -3.71 4.99 2.56
CA LEU A 95 -3.51 5.90 3.69
C LEU A 95 -2.77 5.19 4.83
N VAL A 96 -3.25 4.02 5.26
CA VAL A 96 -2.60 3.26 6.33
C VAL A 96 -1.22 2.75 5.93
N LEU A 97 -1.02 2.38 4.65
CA LEU A 97 0.30 2.00 4.14
C LEU A 97 1.26 3.18 4.12
N ALA A 98 0.80 4.36 3.69
CA ALA A 98 1.60 5.58 3.65
C ALA A 98 2.16 5.94 5.02
N ASP A 99 1.37 5.82 6.08
CA ASP A 99 1.84 6.02 7.45
C ASP A 99 2.82 4.92 7.88
N GLY A 100 2.54 3.67 7.51
CA GLY A 100 3.44 2.55 7.80
C GLY A 100 4.81 2.70 7.17
N VAL A 101 4.88 3.06 5.88
CA VAL A 101 6.17 3.26 5.19
C VAL A 101 6.89 4.50 5.71
N ALA A 102 6.17 5.59 6.01
CA ALA A 102 6.78 6.79 6.60
C ALA A 102 7.37 6.50 7.98
N TYR A 103 6.70 5.68 8.80
CA TYR A 103 7.23 5.22 10.09
C TYR A 103 8.48 4.35 9.89
N ALA A 104 8.46 3.43 8.92
CA ALA A 104 9.63 2.59 8.61
C ALA A 104 10.86 3.43 8.23
N VAL A 105 10.67 4.49 7.45
CA VAL A 105 11.75 5.42 7.08
C VAL A 105 12.21 6.25 8.28
N ARG A 106 11.27 6.94 8.95
CA ARG A 106 11.58 7.99 9.91
C ARG A 106 12.07 7.46 11.26
N ASP A 107 11.46 6.37 11.75
CA ASP A 107 11.71 5.88 13.11
C ASP A 107 12.55 4.60 13.11
N LEU A 108 12.28 3.67 12.21
CA LEU A 108 13.01 2.40 12.14
C LEU A 108 14.30 2.50 11.33
N LYS A 109 14.48 3.58 10.55
CA LYS A 109 15.63 3.77 9.66
C LYS A 109 15.86 2.56 8.76
N ALA A 110 14.79 2.05 8.18
CA ALA A 110 14.86 0.92 7.27
C ALA A 110 15.65 1.30 6.00
N ASN A 111 16.44 0.34 5.49
CA ASN A 111 17.16 0.48 4.21
C ASN A 111 16.41 -0.21 3.08
N THR A 112 15.58 -1.18 3.44
CA THR A 112 14.72 -1.91 2.50
C THR A 112 13.32 -1.98 3.07
N ILE A 113 12.33 -1.56 2.29
CA ILE A 113 10.92 -1.57 2.66
C ILE A 113 10.15 -2.39 1.65
N VAL A 114 9.35 -3.33 2.12
CA VAL A 114 8.39 -4.08 1.29
C VAL A 114 7.01 -3.88 1.88
N ASP A 115 6.07 -3.35 1.10
CA ASP A 115 4.70 -3.28 1.55
C ASP A 115 3.76 -4.19 0.74
N LEU A 116 2.76 -4.76 1.42
CA LEU A 116 1.83 -5.73 0.86
C LEU A 116 0.39 -5.32 1.16
N ALA A 117 -0.46 -5.39 0.14
CA ALA A 117 -1.84 -4.99 0.28
C ALA A 117 -2.80 -5.69 -0.68
N THR A 118 -4.00 -5.96 -0.23
CA THR A 118 -5.19 -6.15 -1.06
C THR A 118 -5.73 -4.75 -1.37
N LEU A 119 -5.28 -4.12 -2.48
CA LEU A 119 -5.40 -2.67 -2.61
C LEU A 119 -6.37 -2.22 -3.71
N THR A 120 -6.21 -2.69 -4.95
CA THR A 120 -7.00 -2.22 -6.09
C THR A 120 -7.64 -3.36 -6.87
N GLY A 121 -8.95 -3.26 -7.12
CA GLY A 121 -9.66 -4.23 -7.98
C GLY A 121 -9.14 -4.22 -9.42
N ALA A 122 -8.57 -3.11 -9.89
CA ALA A 122 -7.95 -2.98 -11.21
C ALA A 122 -6.83 -4.01 -11.45
N GLN A 123 -6.15 -4.46 -10.39
CA GLN A 123 -5.10 -5.45 -10.48
C GLN A 123 -5.59 -6.77 -11.07
N MET A 124 -6.81 -7.19 -10.74
CA MET A 124 -7.39 -8.42 -11.31
C MET A 124 -7.66 -8.30 -12.81
N VAL A 125 -7.91 -7.09 -13.31
CA VAL A 125 -8.06 -6.83 -14.74
C VAL A 125 -6.71 -6.85 -15.46
N ALA A 126 -5.66 -6.33 -14.80
CA ALA A 126 -4.32 -6.21 -15.39
C ALA A 126 -3.62 -7.58 -15.53
N THR A 127 -3.59 -8.38 -14.46
CA THR A 127 -2.79 -9.63 -14.40
C THR A 127 -3.59 -10.86 -13.96
N GLY A 128 -4.92 -10.74 -13.81
CA GLY A 128 -5.78 -11.81 -13.36
C GLY A 128 -5.65 -12.09 -11.86
N LYS A 129 -5.98 -13.33 -11.47
CA LYS A 129 -6.11 -13.71 -10.05
C LYS A 129 -4.89 -14.42 -9.48
N ARG A 130 -3.83 -14.61 -10.27
CA ARG A 130 -2.69 -15.48 -9.90
C ARG A 130 -1.35 -14.76 -9.84
N HIS A 131 -1.28 -13.52 -10.32
CA HIS A 131 -0.08 -12.70 -10.24
C HIS A 131 -0.39 -11.43 -9.45
N ALA A 132 0.36 -11.17 -8.40
CA ALA A 132 0.35 -9.87 -7.77
C ALA A 132 1.03 -8.85 -8.69
N GLY A 133 0.57 -7.60 -8.67
CA GLY A 133 1.30 -6.50 -9.28
C GLY A 133 2.37 -6.01 -8.31
N ILE A 134 3.55 -5.72 -8.83
CA ILE A 134 4.61 -5.09 -8.04
C ILE A 134 5.03 -3.77 -8.66
N VAL A 135 5.42 -2.84 -7.80
CA VAL A 135 6.02 -1.55 -8.17
C VAL A 135 7.25 -1.36 -7.31
N SER A 136 8.37 -1.01 -7.92
CA SER A 136 9.63 -0.78 -7.20
C SER A 136 10.29 0.51 -7.63
N ASN A 137 11.08 1.12 -6.74
CA ASN A 137 11.91 2.27 -7.07
C ASN A 137 13.28 1.89 -7.64
N THR A 138 13.62 0.58 -7.70
CA THR A 138 14.85 0.08 -8.31
C THR A 138 14.60 -1.16 -9.17
N ASP A 139 15.30 -1.26 -10.29
CA ASP A 139 15.22 -2.41 -11.21
C ASP A 139 15.77 -3.70 -10.55
N GLU A 140 16.76 -3.55 -9.68
CA GLU A 140 17.37 -4.67 -8.97
C GLU A 140 16.39 -5.35 -8.01
N MET A 141 15.62 -4.54 -7.26
CA MET A 141 14.62 -5.06 -6.33
C MET A 141 13.46 -5.71 -7.09
N GLU A 142 13.03 -5.10 -8.19
CA GLU A 142 12.01 -5.66 -9.08
C GLU A 142 12.44 -7.04 -9.60
N ALA A 143 13.65 -7.12 -10.16
CA ALA A 143 14.18 -8.39 -10.71
C ALA A 143 14.28 -9.48 -9.64
N ARG A 144 14.73 -9.13 -8.42
CA ARG A 144 14.78 -10.06 -7.28
C ARG A 144 13.40 -10.57 -6.87
N ALA A 145 12.40 -9.69 -6.83
CA ALA A 145 11.03 -10.05 -6.50
C ALA A 145 10.44 -11.01 -7.53
N VAL A 146 10.62 -10.75 -8.82
CA VAL A 146 10.18 -11.63 -9.92
C VAL A 146 10.85 -12.99 -9.83
N ALA A 147 12.16 -13.02 -9.60
CA ALA A 147 12.92 -14.28 -9.46
C ALA A 147 12.44 -15.08 -8.24
N ALA A 148 12.25 -14.44 -7.09
CA ALA A 148 11.75 -15.06 -5.88
C ALA A 148 10.32 -15.62 -6.08
N GLY A 149 9.44 -14.88 -6.75
CA GLY A 149 8.09 -15.33 -7.07
C GLY A 149 8.08 -16.60 -7.93
N LYS A 150 8.97 -16.70 -8.92
CA LYS A 150 9.10 -17.92 -9.76
C LYS A 150 9.58 -19.13 -8.96
N VAL A 151 10.46 -18.94 -7.98
CA VAL A 151 10.98 -20.02 -7.13
C VAL A 151 9.95 -20.47 -6.10
N SER A 152 9.25 -19.54 -5.49
CA SER A 152 8.27 -19.82 -4.41
C SER A 152 6.90 -20.26 -4.94
N GLY A 153 6.56 -19.89 -6.18
CA GLY A 153 5.23 -20.06 -6.74
C GLY A 153 4.26 -18.90 -6.39
N ASP A 154 4.72 -17.90 -5.64
CA ASP A 154 3.99 -16.66 -5.37
C ASP A 154 4.33 -15.64 -6.47
N LEU A 155 3.62 -15.77 -7.58
CA LEU A 155 3.96 -15.08 -8.81
C LEU A 155 3.63 -13.59 -8.77
N VAL A 156 4.56 -12.77 -9.25
CA VAL A 156 4.42 -11.32 -9.34
C VAL A 156 4.68 -10.82 -10.76
N HIS A 157 4.13 -9.66 -11.10
CA HIS A 157 4.34 -9.00 -12.39
C HIS A 157 4.62 -7.50 -12.19
N PRO A 158 5.70 -6.96 -12.76
CA PRO A 158 6.03 -5.54 -12.67
C PRO A 158 4.96 -4.65 -13.33
N LEU A 159 4.64 -3.57 -12.65
CA LEU A 159 3.78 -2.49 -13.15
C LEU A 159 4.60 -1.22 -13.29
N PRO A 160 4.16 -0.25 -14.12
CA PRO A 160 4.90 1.00 -14.31
C PRO A 160 5.10 1.77 -13.01
N TYR A 161 6.33 2.20 -12.75
CA TYR A 161 6.68 3.20 -11.75
C TYR A 161 7.18 4.44 -12.45
N CYS A 162 6.30 5.41 -12.69
CA CYS A 162 6.58 6.63 -13.44
C CYS A 162 6.00 7.83 -12.68
N PRO A 163 6.69 8.31 -11.60
CA PRO A 163 6.18 9.40 -10.76
C PRO A 163 5.77 10.64 -11.55
N GLU A 164 6.50 10.98 -12.61
CA GLU A 164 6.25 12.12 -13.50
C GLU A 164 4.91 12.03 -14.23
N PHE A 165 4.35 10.83 -14.44
CA PHE A 165 3.07 10.63 -15.11
C PHE A 165 1.89 10.53 -14.15
N PHE A 166 2.16 10.24 -12.86
CA PHE A 166 1.10 9.91 -11.91
C PHE A 166 0.88 10.97 -10.82
N ARG A 167 1.86 11.84 -10.53
CA ARG A 167 1.75 12.83 -9.43
C ARG A 167 0.56 13.78 -9.60
N ASP A 168 0.33 14.27 -10.81
CA ASP A 168 -0.76 15.22 -11.08
C ASP A 168 -2.16 14.63 -10.91
N GLU A 169 -2.27 13.31 -10.91
CA GLU A 169 -3.54 12.62 -10.63
C GLU A 169 -4.06 12.87 -9.22
N PHE A 170 -3.16 13.20 -8.30
CA PHE A 170 -3.47 13.44 -6.89
C PHE A 170 -3.56 14.93 -6.53
N SER A 171 -3.53 15.85 -7.49
CA SER A 171 -3.47 17.28 -7.18
C SER A 171 -4.67 17.75 -6.36
N SER A 172 -4.39 18.50 -5.28
CA SER A 172 -5.37 19.16 -4.41
C SER A 172 -5.17 20.66 -4.44
N LYS A 173 -6.22 21.42 -4.07
CA LYS A 173 -6.15 22.88 -3.88
C LYS A 173 -5.96 23.27 -2.42
N ILE A 174 -6.15 22.35 -1.48
CA ILE A 174 -6.22 22.61 -0.04
C ILE A 174 -5.27 21.75 0.78
N ALA A 175 -4.65 20.74 0.16
CA ALA A 175 -3.70 19.82 0.78
C ALA A 175 -2.54 19.55 -0.18
N ASP A 176 -1.51 18.85 0.28
CA ASP A 176 -0.39 18.45 -0.58
C ASP A 176 -0.83 17.49 -1.68
N MET A 177 -1.84 16.65 -1.41
CA MET A 177 -2.42 15.73 -2.39
C MET A 177 -3.81 15.26 -1.99
N LYS A 178 -4.51 14.60 -2.95
CA LYS A 178 -5.71 13.79 -2.70
C LYS A 178 -5.35 12.34 -2.45
N ASN A 179 -6.25 11.58 -1.81
CA ASN A 179 -6.00 10.15 -1.61
C ASN A 179 -6.37 9.27 -2.82
N SER A 180 -7.11 9.79 -3.79
CA SER A 180 -7.57 9.04 -4.97
C SER A 180 -7.37 9.83 -6.26
N VAL A 181 -7.19 9.12 -7.37
CA VAL A 181 -6.89 9.68 -8.69
C VAL A 181 -8.08 10.40 -9.31
N LYS A 182 -7.80 11.34 -10.22
CA LYS A 182 -8.81 12.04 -11.02
C LYS A 182 -9.49 11.11 -12.03
N SER A 183 -8.71 10.26 -12.68
CA SER A 183 -9.16 9.42 -13.78
C SER A 183 -9.07 7.93 -13.42
N ARG A 184 -10.21 7.23 -13.53
CA ARG A 184 -10.27 5.77 -13.33
C ARG A 184 -9.73 4.96 -14.52
N VAL A 185 -9.47 5.60 -15.66
CA VAL A 185 -8.84 4.96 -16.82
C VAL A 185 -7.32 5.04 -16.80
N ASN A 186 -6.73 5.73 -15.84
CA ASN A 186 -5.29 5.69 -15.62
C ASN A 186 -4.85 4.37 -14.94
N ALA A 187 -3.55 4.13 -14.84
CA ALA A 187 -2.95 2.93 -14.24
C ALA A 187 -3.22 2.88 -12.71
N GLN A 188 -4.42 2.44 -12.31
CA GLN A 188 -4.91 2.57 -10.93
C GLN A 188 -4.00 1.90 -9.90
N SER A 189 -3.46 0.70 -10.20
CA SER A 189 -2.53 0.00 -9.29
C SER A 189 -1.22 0.77 -9.14
N SER A 190 -0.63 1.21 -10.25
CA SER A 190 0.59 2.05 -10.20
C SER A 190 0.35 3.39 -9.49
N CYS A 191 -0.82 4.01 -9.68
CA CYS A 191 -1.19 5.22 -8.96
C CYS A 191 -1.34 4.98 -7.45
N ALA A 192 -1.90 3.84 -7.05
CA ALA A 192 -2.01 3.50 -5.63
C ALA A 192 -0.61 3.34 -4.98
N ALA A 193 0.28 2.62 -5.65
CA ALA A 193 1.68 2.52 -5.25
C ALA A 193 2.38 3.90 -5.21
N GLN A 194 2.15 4.75 -6.23
CA GLN A 194 2.69 6.10 -6.27
C GLN A 194 2.24 6.96 -5.08
N PHE A 195 0.97 6.80 -4.65
CA PHE A 195 0.51 7.50 -3.44
C PHE A 195 1.34 7.10 -2.23
N VAL A 196 1.60 5.80 -2.04
CA VAL A 196 2.45 5.29 -0.96
C VAL A 196 3.88 5.84 -1.09
N ALA A 197 4.46 5.78 -2.29
CA ALA A 197 5.79 6.29 -2.58
C ALA A 197 5.95 7.80 -2.27
N ASN A 198 4.89 8.58 -2.46
CA ASN A 198 4.91 10.01 -2.14
C ASN A 198 5.18 10.29 -0.65
N HIS A 199 5.00 9.30 0.22
CA HIS A 199 5.22 9.40 1.67
C HIS A 199 6.56 8.84 2.17
N LEU A 200 7.40 8.30 1.26
CA LEU A 200 8.75 7.85 1.59
C LEU A 200 9.71 9.02 1.91
N GLY A 201 9.39 10.25 1.47
CA GLY A 201 10.25 11.43 1.69
C GLY A 201 11.59 11.31 0.96
N ASP A 202 12.70 11.60 1.67
CA ASP A 202 14.06 11.53 1.13
C ASP A 202 14.67 10.12 1.27
N PHE A 203 13.84 9.08 1.21
CA PHE A 203 14.28 7.70 1.30
C PHE A 203 15.17 7.33 0.10
N ASP A 204 16.39 6.90 0.38
CA ASP A 204 17.40 6.51 -0.61
C ASP A 204 17.63 4.99 -0.69
N GLY A 205 16.83 4.23 0.06
CA GLY A 205 16.88 2.76 0.08
C GLY A 205 16.00 2.11 -1.00
N GLU A 206 15.87 0.79 -0.90
CA GLU A 206 15.03 -0.01 -1.79
C GLU A 206 13.60 -0.12 -1.28
N TRP A 207 12.65 0.14 -2.15
CA TRP A 207 11.23 -0.01 -1.86
C TRP A 207 10.53 -0.88 -2.90
N LEU A 208 9.67 -1.78 -2.40
CA LEU A 208 8.80 -2.66 -3.20
C LEU A 208 7.38 -2.60 -2.61
N HIS A 209 6.42 -2.25 -3.47
CA HIS A 209 5.00 -2.35 -3.21
C HIS A 209 4.42 -3.59 -3.84
#